data_c3dadba9beeb6b05dac192fe218270c8
#
_entry.id   c3dadba9beeb6b05dac192fe218270c8
#
_cell.length_a   1.000
_cell.length_b   1.000
_cell.length_c   1.000
_cell.angle_alpha   90.00
_cell.angle_beta   90.00
_cell.angle_gamma   90.00
#
_symmetry.space_group_name_H-M   'P 1'
#
loop_
_entity.id
_entity.type
_entity.pdbx_description
1 polymer ?
#
loop_
_entity_poly.entity_id
_entity_poly.type
_entity_poly.pdbx_seq_one_letter_code
_entity_poly.pdbx_strand_id
1 'polypeptide(L)'
;MSRARKVNDYLNSFFKEQLIDSCYSDINPLLEVALINGRYQLNAGKVNYSFGPLHDAFRKYFRIDPVNLNKASKVLILGFGAGSVASILTNELLIKCDITGVEADEAVIEMARKHFFLDKYTGYKIIVADAYDYVMGTEELFDLIVVDLYVDDKVPEKFETRKFFGCL
;
A
#
# COMPACT_ATOMS: atom_id res chain seq x y z
N MET A 1 -10.49 7.52 -21.84
CA MET A 1 -9.18 7.93 -22.38
C MET A 1 -8.85 7.15 -23.65
N SER A 2 -8.41 7.82 -24.75
CA SER A 2 -8.05 7.13 -25.99
C SER A 2 -6.74 6.34 -25.83
N ARG A 3 -6.56 5.25 -26.59
CA ARG A 3 -5.34 4.42 -26.59
C ARG A 3 -4.08 5.25 -26.90
N ALA A 4 -4.20 6.20 -27.84
CA ALA A 4 -3.10 7.08 -28.22
C ALA A 4 -2.63 7.99 -27.07
N ARG A 5 -3.57 8.53 -26.27
CA ARG A 5 -3.24 9.35 -25.10
C ARG A 5 -2.49 8.55 -24.04
N LYS A 6 -2.90 7.31 -23.77
CA LYS A 6 -2.20 6.42 -22.80
C LYS A 6 -0.75 6.14 -23.20
N VAL A 7 -0.48 5.93 -24.51
CA VAL A 7 0.88 5.71 -25.01
C VAL A 7 1.72 6.98 -24.87
N ASN A 8 1.15 8.13 -25.18
CA ASN A 8 1.84 9.42 -25.05
C ASN A 8 2.17 9.74 -23.58
N ASP A 9 1.21 9.56 -22.67
CA ASP A 9 1.42 9.76 -21.24
C ASP A 9 2.51 8.82 -20.71
N TYR A 10 2.52 7.55 -21.17
CA TYR A 10 3.56 6.59 -20.81
C TYR A 10 4.96 7.05 -21.24
N LEU A 11 5.13 7.46 -22.50
CA LEU A 11 6.42 7.95 -23.01
C LEU A 11 6.86 9.24 -22.30
N ASN A 12 5.92 10.18 -22.10
CA ASN A 12 6.21 11.43 -21.42
C ASN A 12 6.58 11.24 -19.93
N SER A 13 6.10 10.18 -19.30
CA SER A 13 6.38 9.90 -17.89
C SER A 13 7.85 9.65 -17.57
N PHE A 14 8.68 9.37 -18.58
CA PHE A 14 10.14 9.23 -18.43
C PHE A 14 10.87 10.59 -18.38
N PHE A 15 10.20 11.66 -18.79
CA PHE A 15 10.77 13.00 -18.81
C PHE A 15 10.11 13.92 -17.78
N LYS A 16 8.82 13.68 -17.51
CA LYS A 16 8.04 14.49 -16.58
C LYS A 16 6.89 13.65 -16.01
N GLU A 17 6.66 13.79 -14.71
CA GLU A 17 5.48 13.26 -14.04
C GLU A 17 4.18 13.59 -14.81
N GLN A 18 3.33 12.59 -14.98
CA GLN A 18 2.01 12.74 -15.60
C GLN A 18 0.94 12.49 -14.55
N LEU A 19 0.18 13.51 -14.19
CA LEU A 19 -0.99 13.37 -13.33
C LEU A 19 -2.07 12.60 -14.10
N ILE A 20 -2.50 11.49 -13.53
CA ILE A 20 -3.49 10.59 -14.14
C ILE A 20 -4.87 10.80 -13.53
N ASP A 21 -4.93 10.94 -12.21
CA ASP A 21 -6.18 11.10 -11.46
C ASP A 21 -5.91 11.78 -10.12
N SER A 22 -6.94 12.39 -9.54
CA SER A 22 -6.86 12.96 -8.20
C SER A 22 -8.21 12.95 -7.51
N CYS A 23 -8.21 12.83 -6.19
CA CYS A 23 -9.40 13.00 -5.35
C CYS A 23 -9.02 13.57 -3.99
N TYR A 24 -10.05 13.88 -3.22
CA TYR A 24 -9.94 14.35 -1.84
C TYR A 24 -10.61 13.34 -0.92
N SER A 25 -10.13 13.24 0.31
CA SER A 25 -10.77 12.51 1.39
C SER A 25 -10.70 13.30 2.69
N ASP A 26 -11.42 12.85 3.70
CA ASP A 26 -11.37 13.47 5.03
C ASP A 26 -10.03 13.22 5.75
N ILE A 27 -9.31 12.16 5.37
CA ILE A 27 -8.01 11.78 5.94
C ILE A 27 -6.87 12.41 5.16
N ASN A 28 -6.95 12.34 3.83
CA ASN A 28 -5.93 12.86 2.92
C ASN A 28 -6.49 14.02 2.10
N PRO A 29 -6.07 15.26 2.35
CA PRO A 29 -6.59 16.44 1.65
C PRO A 29 -6.43 16.40 0.13
N LEU A 30 -5.44 15.64 -0.37
CA LEU A 30 -5.24 15.44 -1.80
C LEU A 30 -4.55 14.10 -2.03
N LEU A 31 -5.24 13.20 -2.73
CA LEU A 31 -4.68 11.98 -3.27
C LEU A 31 -4.46 12.12 -4.77
N GLU A 32 -3.30 11.75 -5.26
CA GLU A 32 -2.93 11.85 -6.67
C GLU A 32 -2.36 10.53 -7.17
N VAL A 33 -2.87 10.07 -8.30
CA VAL A 33 -2.25 8.99 -9.06
C VAL A 33 -1.41 9.60 -10.15
N ALA A 34 -0.12 9.38 -10.07
CA ALA A 34 0.86 9.85 -11.04
C ALA A 34 1.49 8.69 -11.81
N LEU A 35 1.86 8.94 -13.07
CA LEU A 35 2.68 8.04 -13.86
C LEU A 35 4.09 8.62 -13.96
N ILE A 36 5.05 7.92 -13.35
CA ILE A 36 6.45 8.35 -13.25
C ILE A 36 7.34 7.19 -13.71
N ASN A 37 8.21 7.45 -14.68
CA ASN A 37 9.10 6.43 -15.26
C ASN A 37 8.36 5.14 -15.67
N GLY A 38 7.18 5.30 -16.27
CA GLY A 38 6.35 4.20 -16.74
C GLY A 38 5.60 3.43 -15.62
N ARG A 39 5.63 3.91 -14.37
CA ARG A 39 4.98 3.25 -13.22
C ARG A 39 3.93 4.17 -12.59
N TYR A 40 2.78 3.59 -12.28
CA TYR A 40 1.79 4.29 -11.46
C TYR A 40 2.28 4.38 -10.03
N GLN A 41 2.09 5.55 -9.42
CA GLN A 41 2.36 5.83 -8.01
C GLN A 41 1.13 6.51 -7.41
N LEU A 42 0.82 6.20 -6.15
CA LEU A 42 -0.16 6.92 -5.36
C LEU A 42 0.59 7.84 -4.40
N ASN A 43 0.25 9.12 -4.43
CA ASN A 43 0.80 10.14 -3.57
C ASN A 43 -0.31 10.79 -2.74
N ALA A 44 0.00 11.18 -1.49
CA ALA A 44 -0.84 12.02 -0.65
C ALA A 44 -0.08 13.32 -0.37
N GLY A 45 -0.52 14.41 -0.97
CA GLY A 45 0.22 15.68 -0.92
C GLY A 45 1.65 15.54 -1.44
N LYS A 46 2.64 15.67 -0.55
CA LYS A 46 4.07 15.55 -0.90
C LYS A 46 4.68 14.18 -0.59
N VAL A 47 3.89 13.28 -0.05
CA VAL A 47 4.36 11.96 0.42
C VAL A 47 3.96 10.88 -0.57
N ASN A 48 4.89 9.99 -0.90
CA ASN A 48 4.56 8.81 -1.67
C ASN A 48 3.86 7.77 -0.78
N TYR A 49 2.65 7.41 -1.14
CA TYR A 49 1.81 6.46 -0.41
C TYR A 49 1.99 5.02 -0.89
N SER A 50 2.23 4.83 -2.20
CA SER A 50 2.39 3.47 -2.76
C SER A 50 3.10 3.48 -4.11
N PHE A 51 3.84 2.40 -4.39
CA PHE A 51 4.51 2.10 -5.66
C PHE A 51 5.61 3.09 -6.09
N GLY A 52 6.12 3.89 -5.17
CA GLY A 52 7.25 4.79 -5.38
C GLY A 52 8.51 4.34 -4.60
N PRO A 53 9.28 5.29 -4.05
CA PRO A 53 10.50 4.99 -3.29
C PRO A 53 10.28 4.05 -2.12
N LEU A 54 9.14 4.14 -1.43
CA LEU A 54 8.79 3.26 -0.32
C LEU A 54 8.62 1.80 -0.77
N HIS A 55 8.03 1.58 -1.94
CA HIS A 55 7.94 0.25 -2.56
C HIS A 55 9.34 -0.37 -2.76
N ASP A 56 10.30 0.41 -3.27
CA ASP A 56 11.67 -0.06 -3.47
C ASP A 56 12.38 -0.35 -2.14
N ALA A 57 12.09 0.39 -1.08
CA ALA A 57 12.61 0.15 0.27
C ALA A 57 12.10 -1.18 0.85
N PHE A 58 10.79 -1.45 0.81
CA PHE A 58 10.22 -2.73 1.22
C PHE A 58 10.74 -3.91 0.39
N ARG A 59 10.80 -3.74 -0.94
CA ARG A 59 11.37 -4.76 -1.84
C ARG A 59 12.81 -5.11 -1.45
N LYS A 60 13.64 -4.12 -1.15
CA LYS A 60 15.03 -4.31 -0.72
C LYS A 60 15.09 -5.04 0.63
N TYR A 61 14.27 -4.62 1.59
CA TYR A 61 14.20 -5.23 2.92
C TYR A 61 13.85 -6.73 2.82
N PHE A 62 12.77 -7.08 2.14
CA PHE A 62 12.33 -8.47 2.01
C PHE A 62 13.32 -9.36 1.25
N ARG A 63 14.19 -8.79 0.40
CA ARG A 63 15.27 -9.54 -0.26
C ARG A 63 16.50 -9.77 0.61
N ILE A 64 16.79 -8.84 1.54
CA ILE A 64 17.94 -8.95 2.44
C ILE A 64 17.64 -9.92 3.58
N ASP A 65 16.44 -9.86 4.12
CA ASP A 65 15.98 -10.74 5.19
C ASP A 65 14.78 -11.60 4.72
N PRO A 66 15.05 -12.67 3.95
CA PRO A 66 14.00 -13.58 3.52
C PRO A 66 13.51 -14.48 4.67
N VAL A 67 13.84 -14.14 5.91
CA VAL A 67 13.56 -14.93 7.12
C VAL A 67 12.08 -15.27 7.17
N ASN A 68 11.84 -16.55 6.97
CA ASN A 68 10.52 -17.17 7.12
C ASN A 68 9.40 -16.63 6.22
N LEU A 69 9.67 -15.70 5.30
CA LEU A 69 8.64 -15.22 4.35
C LEU A 69 7.96 -16.37 3.61
N ASN A 70 8.75 -17.38 3.18
CA ASN A 70 8.20 -18.56 2.51
C ASN A 70 7.34 -19.46 3.41
N LYS A 71 7.33 -19.23 4.72
CA LYS A 71 6.51 -19.94 5.70
C LYS A 71 5.30 -19.13 6.12
N ALA A 72 5.27 -17.83 5.82
CA ALA A 72 4.14 -16.98 6.13
C ALA A 72 2.94 -17.34 5.25
N SER A 73 1.91 -17.90 5.86
CA SER A 73 0.64 -18.22 5.21
C SER A 73 -0.43 -17.16 5.44
N LYS A 74 -0.34 -16.43 6.55
CA LYS A 74 -1.24 -15.32 6.89
C LYS A 74 -0.44 -14.06 7.15
N VAL A 75 -0.71 -13.01 6.39
CA VAL A 75 -0.01 -11.72 6.47
C VAL A 75 -1.00 -10.61 6.80
N LEU A 76 -0.66 -9.80 7.80
CA LEU A 76 -1.34 -8.55 8.10
C LEU A 76 -0.52 -7.37 7.60
N ILE A 77 -1.17 -6.44 6.88
CA ILE A 77 -0.57 -5.18 6.45
C ILE A 77 -1.41 -4.05 7.05
N LEU A 78 -0.81 -3.31 7.98
CA LEU A 78 -1.39 -2.12 8.59
C LEU A 78 -0.87 -0.89 7.83
N GLY A 79 -1.79 -0.13 7.24
CA GLY A 79 -1.48 0.87 6.22
C GLY A 79 -1.34 0.22 4.84
N PHE A 80 -2.43 -0.35 4.33
CA PHE A 80 -2.40 -1.11 3.08
C PHE A 80 -2.05 -0.25 1.87
N GLY A 81 -2.45 1.01 1.86
CA GLY A 81 -2.26 1.93 0.75
C GLY A 81 -2.89 1.40 -0.54
N ALA A 82 -2.19 1.55 -1.65
CA ALA A 82 -2.61 0.96 -2.93
C ALA A 82 -2.12 -0.48 -3.14
N GLY A 83 -1.62 -1.16 -2.09
CA GLY A 83 -1.22 -2.57 -2.13
C GLY A 83 0.24 -2.81 -2.51
N SER A 84 1.11 -1.85 -2.24
CA SER A 84 2.54 -1.91 -2.57
C SER A 84 3.23 -3.14 -1.95
N VAL A 85 3.09 -3.33 -0.64
CA VAL A 85 3.67 -4.48 0.09
C VAL A 85 3.05 -5.79 -0.37
N ALA A 86 1.73 -5.84 -0.52
CA ALA A 86 1.03 -7.02 -1.02
C ALA A 86 1.54 -7.43 -2.42
N SER A 87 1.73 -6.47 -3.32
CA SER A 87 2.28 -6.71 -4.65
C SER A 87 3.72 -7.26 -4.61
N ILE A 88 4.57 -6.74 -3.73
CA ILE A 88 5.93 -7.28 -3.55
C ILE A 88 5.87 -8.75 -3.13
N LEU A 89 5.09 -9.07 -2.10
CA LEU A 89 5.01 -10.44 -1.59
C LEU A 89 4.47 -11.41 -2.63
N THR A 90 3.36 -11.09 -3.27
CA THR A 90 2.64 -12.05 -4.13
C THR A 90 3.11 -12.04 -5.59
N ASN A 91 3.47 -10.89 -6.17
CA ASN A 91 3.81 -10.78 -7.59
C ASN A 91 5.32 -10.80 -7.86
N GLU A 92 6.12 -10.22 -6.96
CA GLU A 92 7.56 -10.15 -7.18
C GLU A 92 8.30 -11.32 -6.49
N LEU A 93 7.90 -11.67 -5.27
CA LEU A 93 8.51 -12.75 -4.48
C LEU A 93 7.75 -14.08 -4.61
N LEU A 94 6.57 -14.06 -5.25
CA LEU A 94 5.73 -15.23 -5.52
C LEU A 94 5.36 -16.03 -4.27
N ILE A 95 5.21 -15.35 -3.13
CA ILE A 95 4.82 -15.96 -1.86
C ILE A 95 3.33 -16.24 -1.91
N LYS A 96 2.96 -17.47 -1.57
CA LYS A 96 1.56 -17.90 -1.46
C LYS A 96 1.08 -17.66 -0.03
N CYS A 97 0.39 -16.56 0.18
CA CYS A 97 -0.16 -16.19 1.49
C CYS A 97 -1.53 -15.50 1.33
N ASP A 98 -2.33 -15.62 2.37
CA ASP A 98 -3.57 -14.84 2.53
C ASP A 98 -3.21 -13.51 3.16
N ILE A 99 -3.61 -12.41 2.55
CA ILE A 99 -3.29 -11.06 3.00
C ILE A 99 -4.54 -10.39 3.56
N THR A 100 -4.46 -9.96 4.81
CA THR A 100 -5.39 -9.00 5.40
C THR A 100 -4.74 -7.62 5.37
N GLY A 101 -5.31 -6.70 4.60
CA GLY A 101 -4.88 -5.31 4.52
C GLY A 101 -5.85 -4.40 5.29
N VAL A 102 -5.33 -3.55 6.15
CA VAL A 102 -6.10 -2.54 6.88
C VAL A 102 -5.69 -1.17 6.37
N GLU A 103 -6.65 -0.38 5.90
CA GLU A 103 -6.48 0.98 5.41
C GLU A 103 -7.56 1.87 5.99
N ALA A 104 -7.18 3.03 6.50
CA ALA A 104 -8.13 3.94 7.13
C ALA A 104 -8.93 4.76 6.12
N ASP A 105 -8.32 5.07 4.97
CA ASP A 105 -8.90 5.93 3.95
C ASP A 105 -9.55 5.12 2.82
N GLU A 106 -10.89 5.12 2.77
CA GLU A 106 -11.64 4.45 1.72
C GLU A 106 -11.29 4.99 0.32
N ALA A 107 -11.00 6.28 0.19
CA ALA A 107 -10.62 6.88 -1.09
C ALA A 107 -9.28 6.32 -1.61
N VAL A 108 -8.35 5.94 -0.73
CA VAL A 108 -7.12 5.23 -1.10
C VAL A 108 -7.45 3.87 -1.73
N ILE A 109 -8.38 3.12 -1.15
CA ILE A 109 -8.81 1.82 -1.67
C ILE A 109 -9.55 1.96 -3.00
N GLU A 110 -10.38 2.98 -3.17
CA GLU A 110 -11.05 3.27 -4.45
C GLU A 110 -10.03 3.58 -5.55
N MET A 111 -9.03 4.42 -5.26
CA MET A 111 -7.94 4.70 -6.20
C MET A 111 -7.12 3.44 -6.51
N ALA A 112 -6.89 2.56 -5.51
CA ALA A 112 -6.19 1.29 -5.68
C ALA A 112 -6.95 0.35 -6.63
N ARG A 113 -8.26 0.21 -6.49
CA ARG A 113 -9.11 -0.58 -7.40
C ARG A 113 -9.06 -0.04 -8.82
N LYS A 114 -9.17 1.27 -8.97
CA LYS A 114 -9.25 1.94 -10.27
C LYS A 114 -7.94 1.91 -11.06
N HIS A 115 -6.79 2.07 -10.40
CA HIS A 115 -5.52 2.32 -11.07
C HIS A 115 -4.45 1.24 -10.84
N PHE A 116 -4.51 0.50 -9.73
CA PHE A 116 -3.49 -0.48 -9.33
C PHE A 116 -3.98 -1.92 -9.43
N PHE A 117 -5.15 -2.13 -10.05
CA PHE A 117 -5.70 -3.46 -10.34
C PHE A 117 -5.95 -4.33 -9.11
N LEU A 118 -6.25 -3.70 -7.97
CA LEU A 118 -6.44 -4.39 -6.70
C LEU A 118 -7.43 -5.57 -6.79
N ASP A 119 -8.53 -5.41 -7.51
CA ASP A 119 -9.58 -6.44 -7.67
C ASP A 119 -9.15 -7.66 -8.49
N LYS A 120 -7.97 -7.64 -9.12
CA LYS A 120 -7.44 -8.80 -9.86
C LYS A 120 -6.79 -9.83 -8.94
N TYR A 121 -6.51 -9.46 -7.71
CA TYR A 121 -5.84 -10.34 -6.75
C TYR A 121 -6.87 -11.08 -5.91
N THR A 122 -6.91 -12.39 -6.04
CA THR A 122 -7.67 -13.27 -5.16
C THR A 122 -6.80 -13.59 -3.94
N GLY A 123 -7.34 -13.48 -2.73
CA GLY A 123 -6.58 -13.73 -1.49
C GLY A 123 -6.25 -12.46 -0.70
N TYR A 124 -6.71 -11.29 -1.17
CA TYR A 124 -6.65 -10.06 -0.38
C TYR A 124 -7.99 -9.78 0.28
N LYS A 125 -8.00 -9.73 1.61
CA LYS A 125 -9.11 -9.24 2.43
C LYS A 125 -8.77 -7.81 2.84
N ILE A 126 -9.47 -6.82 2.27
CA ILE A 126 -9.25 -5.41 2.59
C ILE A 126 -10.30 -4.94 3.57
N ILE A 127 -9.86 -4.33 4.66
CA ILE A 127 -10.68 -3.80 5.73
C ILE A 127 -10.45 -2.29 5.81
N VAL A 128 -11.50 -1.51 5.60
CA VAL A 128 -11.47 -0.05 5.81
C VAL A 128 -11.71 0.21 7.29
N ALA A 129 -10.63 0.49 8.01
CA ALA A 129 -10.65 0.74 9.45
C ALA A 129 -9.38 1.46 9.92
N ASP A 130 -9.46 2.10 11.07
CA ASP A 130 -8.27 2.54 11.80
C ASP A 130 -7.45 1.31 12.26
N ALA A 131 -6.15 1.31 11.99
CA ALA A 131 -5.28 0.18 12.28
C ALA A 131 -5.17 -0.09 13.80
N TYR A 132 -5.23 0.94 14.64
CA TYR A 132 -5.22 0.78 16.09
C TYR A 132 -6.46 0.04 16.57
N ASP A 133 -7.64 0.47 16.10
CA ASP A 133 -8.92 -0.13 16.49
C ASP A 133 -9.02 -1.57 15.98
N TYR A 134 -8.52 -1.84 14.77
CA TYR A 134 -8.46 -3.20 14.24
C TYR A 134 -7.59 -4.12 15.11
N VAL A 135 -6.37 -3.69 15.45
CA VAL A 135 -5.44 -4.49 16.27
C VAL A 135 -5.99 -4.72 17.68
N MET A 136 -6.65 -3.71 18.28
CA MET A 136 -7.27 -3.87 19.61
C MET A 136 -8.50 -4.79 19.61
N GLY A 137 -9.15 -4.98 18.46
CA GLY A 137 -10.40 -5.75 18.33
C GLY A 137 -10.25 -7.12 17.67
N THR A 138 -9.10 -7.44 17.06
CA THR A 138 -8.91 -8.72 16.39
C THR A 138 -8.35 -9.79 17.33
N GLU A 139 -8.81 -11.03 17.14
CA GLU A 139 -8.23 -12.24 17.75
C GLU A 139 -7.51 -13.09 16.69
N GLU A 140 -7.46 -12.63 15.43
CA GLU A 140 -6.75 -13.34 14.37
C GLU A 140 -5.24 -13.30 14.62
N LEU A 141 -4.57 -14.42 14.36
CA LEU A 141 -3.11 -14.55 14.43
C LEU A 141 -2.52 -14.53 13.03
N PHE A 142 -1.39 -13.85 12.89
CA PHE A 142 -0.67 -13.68 11.63
C PHE A 142 0.78 -14.16 11.76
N ASP A 143 1.31 -14.75 10.68
CA ASP A 143 2.70 -15.20 10.63
C ASP A 143 3.66 -14.04 10.35
N LEU A 144 3.15 -12.98 9.70
CA LEU A 144 3.89 -11.76 9.40
C LEU A 144 2.97 -10.56 9.55
N ILE A 145 3.43 -9.56 10.27
CA ILE A 145 2.75 -8.26 10.39
C ILE A 145 3.67 -7.18 9.84
N VAL A 146 3.18 -6.44 8.84
CA VAL A 146 3.86 -5.28 8.27
C VAL A 146 3.14 -4.02 8.73
N VAL A 147 3.89 -3.10 9.34
CA VAL A 147 3.38 -1.83 9.85
C VAL A 147 3.92 -0.70 8.99
N ASP A 148 3.06 -0.07 8.21
CA ASP A 148 3.37 1.01 7.26
C ASP A 148 2.37 2.16 7.44
N LEU A 149 2.39 2.75 8.64
CA LEU A 149 1.39 3.70 9.11
C LEU A 149 1.96 5.12 9.16
N TYR A 150 1.53 5.95 8.22
CA TYR A 150 1.91 7.36 8.15
C TYR A 150 0.68 8.25 7.96
N VAL A 151 0.76 9.44 8.53
CA VAL A 151 -0.07 10.59 8.17
C VAL A 151 0.91 11.71 7.82
N ASP A 152 0.88 12.18 6.58
CA ASP A 152 1.94 12.99 5.98
C ASP A 152 3.31 12.28 6.09
N ASP A 153 4.28 12.87 6.78
CA ASP A 153 5.65 12.35 6.97
C ASP A 153 5.89 11.78 8.37
N LYS A 154 4.82 11.55 9.16
CA LYS A 154 4.93 11.13 10.56
C LYS A 154 4.13 9.88 10.87
N VAL A 155 4.68 9.04 11.73
CA VAL A 155 3.93 7.98 12.38
C VAL A 155 3.09 8.60 13.50
N PRO A 156 1.76 8.42 13.54
CA PRO A 156 0.95 8.92 14.65
C PRO A 156 1.36 8.28 15.98
N GLU A 157 1.46 9.10 17.05
CA GLU A 157 1.95 8.68 18.36
C GLU A 157 1.28 7.42 18.95
N LYS A 158 -0.01 7.21 18.65
CA LYS A 158 -0.75 6.02 19.12
C LYS A 158 -0.14 4.70 18.64
N PHE A 159 0.56 4.70 17.51
CA PHE A 159 1.24 3.53 16.94
C PHE A 159 2.66 3.32 17.48
N GLU A 160 3.23 4.30 18.20
CA GLU A 160 4.56 4.19 18.81
C GLU A 160 4.50 3.71 20.27
N THR A 161 3.35 3.23 20.72
CA THR A 161 3.12 2.84 22.12
C THR A 161 3.43 1.36 22.36
N ARG A 162 3.93 1.05 23.60
CA ARG A 162 4.08 -0.34 24.04
C ARG A 162 2.77 -1.12 24.02
N LYS A 163 1.64 -0.45 24.24
CA LYS A 163 0.32 -1.06 24.19
C LYS A 163 0.00 -1.56 22.79
N PHE A 164 0.25 -0.75 21.75
CA PHE A 164 0.05 -1.15 20.36
C PHE A 164 0.93 -2.34 19.98
N PHE A 165 2.24 -2.24 20.20
CA PHE A 165 3.17 -3.33 19.87
C PHE A 165 2.96 -4.61 20.69
N GLY A 166 2.40 -4.49 21.89
CA GLY A 166 2.07 -5.67 22.70
C GLY A 166 0.83 -6.44 22.24
N CYS A 167 0.06 -5.87 21.30
CA CYS A 167 -1.11 -6.51 20.69
C CYS A 167 -0.85 -7.05 19.27
N LEU A 168 0.34 -6.81 18.70
CA LEU A 168 0.79 -7.38 17.43
C LEU A 168 1.38 -8.77 17.63
#